data_cd4133db9a1ac161537a20558c576672
#
_entry.id   cd4133db9a1ac161537a20558c576672
#
_cell.length_a   1.000
_cell.length_b   1.000
_cell.length_c   1.000
_cell.angle_alpha   90.00
_cell.angle_beta   90.00
_cell.angle_gamma   90.00
#
_symmetry.space_group_name_H-M   'P 1'
#
loop_
_entity.id
_entity.type
_entity.pdbx_description
1 polymer ?
#
loop_
_entity_poly.entity_id
_entity_poly.type
_entity_poly.pdbx_seq_one_letter_code
_entity_poly.pdbx_strand_id
1 'polypeptide(L)'
;DADNHYYEATDAFTRHLDPGIRRRSIQWANLEGKTRLMVAGKINRFIPNPTFDPVAKPGVLDDYFRGKTPGDDIRAAFGELEPISPAYRDRDARLELMDAQDMEACFLFPTLGVGMEEALCHDPEAAAATFTAFNRWMEDDWGYAYQDRIFAAPYLSLLDPVAAEAEGS
;
A
#
# COMPACT_ATOMS: atom_id res chain seq x y z
N ASP A 1 16.84 -6.80 4.12
CA ASP A 1 15.85 -6.13 4.97
C ASP A 1 14.54 -6.94 4.91
N ALA A 2 13.99 -7.29 6.07
CA ALA A 2 12.79 -8.14 6.19
C ALA A 2 11.52 -7.34 6.53
N ASP A 3 11.58 -6.03 6.54
CA ASP A 3 10.44 -5.15 6.83
C ASP A 3 10.56 -3.88 5.99
N ASN A 4 10.17 -3.98 4.74
CA ASN A 4 10.18 -2.87 3.81
C ASN A 4 8.79 -2.70 3.19
N HIS A 5 8.49 -1.52 2.66
CA HIS A 5 7.16 -1.21 2.14
C HIS A 5 7.23 -0.68 0.71
N TYR A 6 6.19 -1.00 -0.07
CA TYR A 6 5.85 -0.31 -1.30
C TYR A 6 4.60 0.56 -1.10
N TYR A 7 4.41 1.53 -1.96
CA TYR A 7 3.19 2.35 -1.99
C TYR A 7 2.38 2.00 -3.21
N GLU A 8 1.12 1.66 -2.99
CA GLU A 8 0.21 1.18 -4.02
C GLU A 8 -0.06 2.23 -5.09
N ALA A 9 -0.10 1.80 -6.34
CA ALA A 9 -0.61 2.60 -7.44
C ALA A 9 -2.11 2.90 -7.24
N THR A 10 -2.60 3.99 -7.82
CA THR A 10 -4.00 4.41 -7.66
C THR A 10 -5.02 3.45 -8.27
N ASP A 11 -4.58 2.50 -9.05
CA ASP A 11 -5.38 1.43 -9.64
C ASP A 11 -5.12 0.03 -9.05
N ALA A 12 -4.26 -0.07 -8.02
CA ALA A 12 -3.83 -1.34 -7.44
C ALA A 12 -5.00 -2.27 -7.05
N PHE A 13 -6.07 -1.72 -6.48
CA PHE A 13 -7.25 -2.50 -6.09
C PHE A 13 -8.31 -2.62 -7.18
N THR A 14 -8.12 -1.98 -8.33
CA THR A 14 -9.19 -1.87 -9.35
C THR A 14 -8.78 -2.27 -10.75
N ARG A 15 -7.47 -2.43 -11.03
CA ARG A 15 -6.95 -2.80 -12.35
C ARG A 15 -7.52 -4.12 -12.83
N HIS A 16 -7.56 -5.12 -11.97
CA HIS A 16 -8.03 -6.48 -12.26
C HIS A 16 -9.40 -6.80 -11.63
N LEU A 17 -10.08 -5.78 -11.07
CA LEU A 17 -11.35 -5.97 -10.40
C LEU A 17 -12.53 -5.93 -11.39
N ASP A 18 -13.51 -6.81 -11.19
CA ASP A 18 -14.78 -6.73 -11.89
C ASP A 18 -15.44 -5.36 -11.64
N PRO A 19 -15.81 -4.62 -12.70
CA PRO A 19 -16.48 -3.32 -12.56
C PRO A 19 -17.76 -3.36 -11.72
N GLY A 20 -18.47 -4.49 -11.67
CA GLY A 20 -19.67 -4.68 -10.87
C GLY A 20 -19.43 -4.61 -9.36
N ILE A 21 -18.24 -4.97 -8.92
CA ILE A 21 -17.86 -4.98 -7.49
C ILE A 21 -17.22 -3.66 -7.07
N ARG A 22 -16.75 -2.85 -8.01
CA ARG A 22 -15.91 -1.67 -7.76
C ARG A 22 -16.44 -0.73 -6.66
N ARG A 23 -17.75 -0.51 -6.60
CA ARG A 23 -18.36 0.39 -5.59
C ARG A 23 -18.32 -0.18 -4.18
N ARG A 24 -18.21 -1.49 -4.06
CA ARG A 24 -18.13 -2.24 -2.79
C ARG A 24 -16.69 -2.44 -2.31
N SER A 25 -15.72 -2.18 -3.18
CA SER A 25 -14.30 -2.41 -3.02
C SER A 25 -13.55 -1.16 -2.53
N ILE A 26 -12.23 -1.19 -2.67
CA ILE A 26 -11.31 -0.09 -2.43
C ILE A 26 -11.02 0.60 -3.75
N GLN A 27 -11.11 1.92 -3.80
CA GLN A 27 -10.79 2.70 -4.98
C GLN A 27 -10.43 4.14 -4.64
N TRP A 28 -9.59 4.75 -5.47
CA TRP A 28 -9.43 6.20 -5.44
C TRP A 28 -10.51 6.86 -6.31
N ALA A 29 -11.06 7.95 -5.83
CA ALA A 29 -12.04 8.75 -6.55
C ALA A 29 -11.70 10.23 -6.42
N ASN A 30 -11.92 10.98 -7.51
CA ASN A 30 -11.83 12.44 -7.46
C ASN A 30 -13.21 12.97 -7.03
N LEU A 31 -13.25 13.59 -5.86
CA LEU A 31 -14.44 14.22 -5.32
C LEU A 31 -14.12 15.69 -5.02
N GLU A 32 -14.83 16.59 -5.66
CA GLU A 32 -14.65 18.05 -5.49
C GLU A 32 -13.19 18.50 -5.72
N GLY A 33 -12.55 17.94 -6.74
CA GLY A 33 -11.16 18.26 -7.11
C GLY A 33 -10.11 17.69 -6.18
N LYS A 34 -10.48 16.78 -5.25
CA LYS A 34 -9.55 16.11 -4.33
C LYS A 34 -9.60 14.60 -4.52
N THR A 35 -8.43 13.98 -4.58
CA THR A 35 -8.33 12.52 -4.56
C THR A 35 -8.71 12.01 -3.18
N ARG A 36 -9.66 11.08 -3.13
CA ARG A 36 -10.16 10.45 -1.91
C ARG A 36 -10.05 8.94 -2.03
N LEU A 37 -9.71 8.29 -0.93
CA LEU A 37 -9.83 6.85 -0.81
C LEU A 37 -11.27 6.50 -0.43
N MET A 38 -11.89 5.66 -1.25
CA MET A 38 -13.23 5.12 -1.01
C MET A 38 -13.09 3.66 -0.61
N VAL A 39 -13.73 3.26 0.46
CA VAL A 39 -13.81 1.86 0.91
C VAL A 39 -15.27 1.52 1.13
N ALA A 40 -15.76 0.45 0.50
CA ALA A 40 -17.16 0.04 0.57
C ALA A 40 -18.15 1.20 0.29
N GLY A 41 -17.83 2.04 -0.70
CA GLY A 41 -18.64 3.19 -1.11
C GLY A 41 -18.60 4.40 -0.16
N LYS A 42 -17.79 4.39 0.88
CA LYS A 42 -17.63 5.49 1.86
C LYS A 42 -16.24 6.10 1.78
N ILE A 43 -16.14 7.41 2.04
CA ILE A 43 -14.83 8.08 2.14
C ILE A 43 -14.09 7.53 3.36
N ASN A 44 -12.90 6.97 3.14
CA ASN A 44 -11.99 6.67 4.23
C ASN A 44 -11.35 7.98 4.72
N ARG A 45 -11.54 8.28 5.99
CA ARG A 45 -11.01 9.50 6.63
C ARG A 45 -9.77 9.24 7.47
N PHE A 46 -9.40 7.99 7.65
CA PHE A 46 -8.24 7.60 8.46
C PHE A 46 -6.94 8.02 7.76
N ILE A 47 -6.90 7.93 6.43
CA ILE A 47 -5.72 8.29 5.65
C ILE A 47 -5.98 9.65 4.95
N PRO A 48 -5.41 10.74 5.46
CA PRO A 48 -5.66 12.09 4.93
C PRO A 48 -5.03 12.33 3.56
N ASN A 49 -3.86 11.71 3.30
CA ASN A 49 -3.16 11.75 2.00
C ASN A 49 -3.10 10.34 1.42
N PRO A 50 -4.18 9.88 0.73
CA PRO A 50 -4.29 8.50 0.30
C PRO A 50 -3.37 8.12 -0.87
N THR A 51 -2.72 9.09 -1.50
CA THR A 51 -1.74 8.85 -2.56
C THR A 51 -0.32 8.77 -2.02
N PHE A 52 -0.10 9.16 -0.74
CA PHE A 52 1.21 9.27 -0.11
C PHE A 52 2.22 10.12 -0.90
N ASP A 53 1.72 11.10 -1.66
CA ASP A 53 2.55 12.01 -2.44
C ASP A 53 1.99 13.44 -2.31
N PRO A 54 2.72 14.37 -1.70
CA PRO A 54 4.08 14.23 -1.16
C PRO A 54 4.15 13.47 0.17
N VAL A 55 5.35 13.04 0.55
CA VAL A 55 5.66 12.32 1.79
C VAL A 55 6.59 13.14 2.70
N ALA A 56 6.65 12.79 3.97
CA ALA A 56 7.66 13.31 4.88
C ALA A 56 9.04 12.77 4.50
N LYS A 57 10.09 13.57 4.71
CA LYS A 57 11.48 13.13 4.45
C LYS A 57 11.82 11.91 5.30
N PRO A 58 12.57 10.93 4.74
CA PRO A 58 13.02 9.78 5.50
C PRO A 58 13.77 10.19 6.78
N GLY A 59 13.49 9.50 7.87
CA GLY A 59 14.13 9.73 9.16
C GLY A 59 13.53 10.85 10.02
N VAL A 60 12.65 11.69 9.50
CA VAL A 60 12.06 12.82 10.25
C VAL A 60 11.30 12.39 11.50
N LEU A 61 10.68 11.20 11.46
CA LEU A 61 9.97 10.64 12.61
C LEU A 61 10.90 10.00 13.66
N ASP A 62 12.13 9.66 13.32
CA ASP A 62 13.10 9.12 14.28
C ASP A 62 13.37 10.13 15.41
N ASP A 63 13.57 11.39 15.08
CA ASP A 63 13.76 12.45 16.06
C ASP A 63 12.52 12.70 16.93
N TYR A 64 11.33 12.59 16.35
CA TYR A 64 10.06 12.66 17.11
C TYR A 64 9.95 11.51 18.13
N PHE A 65 10.13 10.28 17.69
CA PHE A 65 10.02 9.10 18.58
C PHE A 65 11.14 9.02 19.60
N ARG A 66 12.29 9.66 19.35
CA ARG A 66 13.38 9.82 20.33
C ARG A 66 13.17 11.00 21.28
N GLY A 67 12.05 11.72 21.18
CA GLY A 67 11.74 12.86 22.04
C GLY A 67 12.62 14.09 21.79
N LYS A 68 13.26 14.19 20.62
CA LYS A 68 14.09 15.33 20.24
C LYS A 68 13.31 16.48 19.61
N THR A 69 12.10 16.19 19.14
CA THR A 69 11.21 17.20 18.53
C THR A 69 10.34 17.82 19.61
N PRO A 70 10.32 19.16 19.76
CA PRO A 70 9.44 19.81 20.71
C PRO A 70 7.96 19.63 20.36
N GLY A 71 7.13 19.26 21.36
CA GLY A 71 5.68 19.17 21.26
C GLY A 71 5.15 17.75 20.99
N ASP A 72 3.86 17.58 21.30
CA ASP A 72 3.17 16.29 21.18
C ASP A 72 2.46 16.10 19.82
N ASP A 73 2.55 17.07 18.91
CA ASP A 73 1.91 17.01 17.60
C ASP A 73 2.81 16.33 16.57
N ILE A 74 2.52 15.07 16.31
CA ILE A 74 3.22 14.29 15.27
C ILE A 74 3.14 14.96 13.89
N ARG A 75 2.08 15.74 13.59
CA ARG A 75 1.96 16.43 12.31
C ARG A 75 2.97 17.55 12.16
N ALA A 76 3.32 18.22 13.25
CA ALA A 76 4.38 19.23 13.26
C ALA A 76 5.76 18.60 13.04
N ALA A 77 5.94 17.33 13.42
CA ALA A 77 7.17 16.58 13.22
C ALA A 77 7.44 16.22 11.76
N PHE A 78 6.41 16.16 10.88
CA PHE A 78 6.61 15.83 9.46
C PHE A 78 7.44 16.88 8.69
N GLY A 79 7.55 18.11 9.18
CA GLY A 79 8.40 19.15 8.59
C GLY A 79 8.07 19.43 7.12
N GLU A 80 9.11 19.57 6.29
CA GLU A 80 8.96 19.72 4.85
C GLU A 80 8.62 18.39 4.19
N LEU A 81 7.62 18.42 3.30
CA LEU A 81 7.24 17.28 2.48
C LEU A 81 8.03 17.29 1.17
N GLU A 82 8.31 16.12 0.65
CA GLU A 82 8.97 15.92 -0.65
C GLU A 82 8.17 14.97 -1.54
N PRO A 83 8.32 15.04 -2.88
CA PRO A 83 7.72 14.05 -3.77
C PRO A 83 8.17 12.64 -3.38
N ILE A 84 7.26 11.68 -3.48
CA ILE A 84 7.60 10.28 -3.19
C ILE A 84 8.69 9.79 -4.14
N SER A 85 9.70 9.11 -3.60
CA SER A 85 10.75 8.50 -4.42
C SER A 85 10.17 7.43 -5.35
N PRO A 86 10.60 7.37 -6.62
CA PRO A 86 10.22 6.30 -7.54
C PRO A 86 10.47 4.90 -6.97
N ALA A 87 11.52 4.72 -6.17
CA ALA A 87 11.86 3.45 -5.53
C ALA A 87 10.77 2.87 -4.61
N TYR A 88 9.77 3.67 -4.23
CA TYR A 88 8.63 3.19 -3.47
C TYR A 88 7.45 2.72 -4.32
N ARG A 89 7.53 2.87 -5.65
CA ARG A 89 6.45 2.53 -6.59
C ARG A 89 6.88 1.75 -7.82
N ASP A 90 8.17 1.61 -8.02
CA ASP A 90 8.76 0.96 -9.19
C ASP A 90 9.88 0.01 -8.74
N ARG A 91 9.80 -1.25 -9.19
CA ARG A 91 10.71 -2.31 -8.77
C ARG A 91 12.14 -2.12 -9.29
N ASP A 92 12.32 -1.54 -10.49
CA ASP A 92 13.65 -1.30 -11.04
C ASP A 92 14.33 -0.14 -10.30
N ALA A 93 13.60 0.95 -10.05
CA ALA A 93 14.07 2.04 -9.20
C ALA A 93 14.36 1.58 -7.77
N ARG A 94 13.61 0.57 -7.26
CA ARG A 94 13.90 -0.04 -5.95
C ARG A 94 15.22 -0.80 -5.98
N LEU A 95 15.52 -1.55 -7.03
CA LEU A 95 16.80 -2.25 -7.15
C LEU A 95 17.98 -1.26 -7.17
N GLU A 96 17.85 -0.15 -7.90
CA GLU A 96 18.88 0.91 -7.90
C GLU A 96 19.12 1.49 -6.50
N LEU A 97 18.05 1.73 -5.74
CA LEU A 97 18.16 2.18 -4.35
C LEU A 97 18.81 1.12 -3.45
N MET A 98 18.45 -0.15 -3.62
CA MET A 98 19.06 -1.26 -2.87
C MET A 98 20.56 -1.37 -3.15
N ASP A 99 20.99 -1.19 -4.41
CA ASP A 99 22.40 -1.16 -4.78
C ASP A 99 23.14 0.00 -4.10
N ALA A 100 22.53 1.18 -4.08
CA ALA A 100 23.10 2.35 -3.41
C ALA A 100 23.21 2.20 -1.88
N GLN A 101 22.39 1.34 -1.29
CA GLN A 101 22.36 1.03 0.14
C GLN A 101 23.12 -0.24 0.53
N ASP A 102 23.78 -0.91 -0.43
CA ASP A 102 24.45 -2.20 -0.24
C ASP A 102 23.51 -3.27 0.35
N MET A 103 22.25 -3.26 -0.14
CA MET A 103 21.19 -4.17 0.31
C MET A 103 21.05 -5.33 -0.66
N GLU A 104 21.35 -6.55 -0.21
CA GLU A 104 21.29 -7.76 -1.03
C GLU A 104 19.85 -8.09 -1.45
N ALA A 105 18.93 -8.15 -0.50
CA ALA A 105 17.53 -8.47 -0.73
C ALA A 105 16.60 -7.76 0.25
N CYS A 106 15.32 -7.60 -0.14
CA CYS A 106 14.30 -7.11 0.76
C CYS A 106 12.99 -7.90 0.63
N PHE A 107 12.22 -7.91 1.72
CA PHE A 107 10.84 -8.39 1.73
C PHE A 107 9.90 -7.19 1.82
N LEU A 108 8.94 -7.11 0.88
CA LEU A 108 8.05 -5.98 0.74
C LEU A 108 6.65 -6.28 1.28
N PHE A 109 6.13 -5.34 2.05
CA PHE A 109 4.77 -5.34 2.56
C PHE A 109 3.96 -4.18 1.98
N PRO A 110 2.62 -4.31 1.89
CA PRO A 110 1.75 -3.22 1.49
C PRO A 110 1.76 -2.10 2.53
N THR A 111 1.59 -0.85 2.07
CA THR A 111 1.42 0.30 2.95
C THR A 111 -0.06 0.55 3.25
N LEU A 112 -0.90 0.61 2.22
CA LEU A 112 -2.33 0.86 2.35
C LEU A 112 -3.12 -0.43 2.56
N GLY A 113 -2.76 -1.50 1.84
CA GLY A 113 -3.48 -2.78 1.84
C GLY A 113 -3.60 -3.42 3.22
N VAL A 114 -2.59 -3.27 4.06
CA VAL A 114 -2.51 -3.84 5.41
C VAL A 114 -3.72 -3.53 6.31
N GLY A 115 -4.32 -2.36 6.18
CA GLY A 115 -5.41 -1.95 7.07
C GLY A 115 -6.80 -2.05 6.47
N MET A 116 -6.95 -2.63 5.26
CA MET A 116 -8.20 -2.51 4.50
C MET A 116 -9.16 -3.67 4.67
N GLU A 117 -8.72 -4.82 5.15
CA GLU A 117 -9.58 -5.99 5.36
C GLU A 117 -10.71 -5.71 6.36
N GLU A 118 -10.39 -5.08 7.49
CA GLU A 118 -11.37 -4.69 8.50
C GLU A 118 -12.51 -3.85 7.92
N ALA A 119 -12.18 -2.89 7.06
CA ALA A 119 -13.17 -2.01 6.43
C ALA A 119 -14.09 -2.75 5.43
N LEU A 120 -13.71 -3.95 4.98
CA LEU A 120 -14.46 -4.83 4.08
C LEU A 120 -15.06 -6.05 4.78
N CYS A 121 -14.88 -6.20 6.10
CA CYS A 121 -15.28 -7.41 6.85
C CYS A 121 -16.77 -7.76 6.76
N HIS A 122 -17.63 -6.81 6.44
CA HIS A 122 -19.08 -7.02 6.27
C HIS A 122 -19.48 -7.48 4.86
N ASP A 123 -18.52 -7.60 3.94
CA ASP A 123 -18.75 -8.02 2.55
C ASP A 123 -17.61 -8.95 2.08
N PRO A 124 -17.64 -10.24 2.51
CA PRO A 124 -16.58 -11.18 2.20
C PRO A 124 -16.33 -11.37 0.71
N GLU A 125 -17.38 -11.35 -0.12
CA GLU A 125 -17.27 -11.44 -1.58
C GLU A 125 -16.46 -10.26 -2.15
N ALA A 126 -16.79 -9.04 -1.75
CA ALA A 126 -16.05 -7.85 -2.19
C ALA A 126 -14.63 -7.83 -1.63
N ALA A 127 -14.42 -8.30 -0.41
CA ALA A 127 -13.08 -8.41 0.18
C ALA A 127 -12.22 -9.39 -0.62
N ALA A 128 -12.69 -10.62 -0.86
CA ALA A 128 -11.99 -11.62 -1.66
C ALA A 128 -11.65 -11.09 -3.05
N ALA A 129 -12.65 -10.59 -3.80
CA ALA A 129 -12.42 -10.04 -5.13
C ALA A 129 -11.42 -8.86 -5.15
N THR A 130 -11.46 -8.01 -4.12
CA THR A 130 -10.54 -6.86 -3.99
C THR A 130 -9.10 -7.33 -3.80
N PHE A 131 -8.86 -8.29 -2.91
CA PHE A 131 -7.50 -8.78 -2.63
C PHE A 131 -6.98 -9.69 -3.74
N THR A 132 -7.83 -10.46 -4.42
CA THR A 132 -7.46 -11.14 -5.67
C THR A 132 -7.00 -10.15 -6.74
N ALA A 133 -7.72 -9.05 -6.94
CA ALA A 133 -7.33 -8.01 -7.89
C ALA A 133 -6.01 -7.33 -7.47
N PHE A 134 -5.83 -7.10 -6.18
CA PHE A 134 -4.61 -6.55 -5.61
C PHE A 134 -3.40 -7.47 -5.81
N ASN A 135 -3.56 -8.77 -5.57
CA ASN A 135 -2.50 -9.75 -5.78
C ASN A 135 -2.03 -9.81 -7.24
N ARG A 136 -2.96 -9.72 -8.21
CA ARG A 136 -2.62 -9.63 -9.64
C ARG A 136 -1.89 -8.34 -9.99
N TRP A 137 -2.29 -7.21 -9.42
CA TRP A 137 -1.53 -5.97 -9.56
C TRP A 137 -0.13 -6.10 -8.97
N MET A 138 0.00 -6.75 -7.80
CA MET A 138 1.29 -6.97 -7.17
C MET A 138 2.21 -7.82 -8.04
N GLU A 139 1.68 -8.87 -8.68
CA GLU A 139 2.43 -9.70 -9.61
C GLU A 139 2.90 -8.90 -10.83
N ASP A 140 2.04 -8.05 -11.41
CA ASP A 140 2.38 -7.23 -12.57
C ASP A 140 3.48 -6.20 -12.27
N ASP A 141 3.30 -5.42 -11.20
CA ASP A 141 4.12 -4.24 -10.94
C ASP A 141 5.39 -4.59 -10.14
N TRP A 142 5.34 -5.55 -9.21
CA TRP A 142 6.45 -5.90 -8.33
C TRP A 142 7.00 -7.29 -8.56
N GLY A 143 6.12 -8.28 -8.79
CA GLY A 143 6.44 -9.68 -8.73
C GLY A 143 6.61 -10.20 -7.31
N TYR A 144 6.49 -11.52 -7.12
CA TYR A 144 6.66 -12.15 -5.80
C TYR A 144 8.11 -12.56 -5.51
N ALA A 145 8.96 -12.62 -6.55
CA ALA A 145 10.38 -12.92 -6.46
C ALA A 145 11.14 -12.24 -7.61
N TYR A 146 11.18 -10.90 -7.59
CA TYR A 146 11.79 -10.13 -8.69
C TYR A 146 13.30 -10.13 -8.59
N GLN A 147 13.96 -10.67 -9.63
CA GLN A 147 15.42 -10.79 -9.76
C GLN A 147 16.11 -11.45 -8.54
N ASP A 148 15.40 -12.33 -7.81
CA ASP A 148 15.86 -12.96 -6.57
C ASP A 148 16.34 -11.98 -5.49
N ARG A 149 15.82 -10.74 -5.54
CA ARG A 149 16.21 -9.66 -4.62
C ARG A 149 15.02 -8.97 -3.96
N ILE A 150 13.88 -8.85 -4.65
CA ILE A 150 12.65 -8.28 -4.10
C ILE A 150 11.67 -9.42 -3.93
N PHE A 151 11.26 -9.66 -2.70
CA PHE A 151 10.30 -10.68 -2.34
C PHE A 151 9.03 -10.07 -1.75
N ALA A 152 7.89 -10.66 -2.01
CA ALA A 152 6.61 -10.29 -1.43
C ALA A 152 5.74 -11.53 -1.22
N ALA A 153 4.67 -11.40 -0.45
CA ALA A 153 3.66 -12.45 -0.30
C ALA A 153 2.31 -11.96 -0.83
N PRO A 154 1.47 -12.84 -1.37
CA PRO A 154 0.09 -12.50 -1.70
C PRO A 154 -0.68 -12.11 -0.43
N TYR A 155 -1.63 -11.20 -0.57
CA TYR A 155 -2.55 -10.86 0.49
C TYR A 155 -3.68 -11.90 0.53
N LEU A 156 -3.79 -12.63 1.62
CA LEU A 156 -4.82 -13.64 1.83
C LEU A 156 -5.80 -13.15 2.89
N SER A 157 -7.07 -12.98 2.49
CA SER A 157 -8.14 -12.67 3.43
C SER A 157 -8.73 -13.97 3.97
N LEU A 158 -8.77 -14.12 5.29
CA LEU A 158 -9.38 -15.26 5.96
C LEU A 158 -10.89 -15.08 6.20
N LEU A 159 -11.49 -14.00 5.69
CA LEU A 159 -12.95 -13.81 5.69
C LEU A 159 -13.66 -14.84 4.81
N ASP A 160 -12.98 -15.34 3.76
CA ASP A 160 -13.40 -16.44 2.92
C ASP A 160 -12.26 -17.45 2.75
N PRO A 161 -12.21 -18.52 3.59
CA PRO A 161 -11.14 -19.51 3.54
C PRO A 161 -11.02 -20.26 2.21
N VAL A 162 -12.12 -20.42 1.47
CA VAL A 162 -12.11 -21.11 0.17
C VAL A 162 -11.43 -20.23 -0.88
N ALA A 163 -11.74 -18.92 -0.89
CA ALA A 163 -11.07 -17.97 -1.76
C ALA A 163 -9.58 -17.84 -1.37
N ALA A 164 -9.25 -17.82 -0.09
CA ALA A 164 -7.86 -17.76 0.39
C ALA A 164 -7.05 -18.99 -0.05
N GLU A 165 -7.60 -20.19 -0.01
CA GLU A 165 -6.95 -21.43 -0.50
C GLU A 165 -6.66 -21.34 -2.00
N ALA A 166 -7.62 -20.84 -2.78
CA ALA A 166 -7.47 -20.69 -4.23
C ALA A 166 -6.38 -19.66 -4.62
N GLU A 167 -6.20 -18.61 -3.83
CA GLU A 167 -5.14 -17.61 -4.05
C GLU A 167 -3.75 -18.10 -3.63
N GLY A 168 -3.65 -18.99 -2.65
CA GLY A 168 -2.39 -19.51 -2.13
C GLY A 168 -1.84 -20.72 -2.88
N SER A 169 -2.56 -21.23 -3.92
CA SER A 169 -2.18 -22.39 -4.72
C SER A 169 -1.49 -22.01 -6.01
#